data_e555e2b27d8acc2280d5d15fd527d3df
#
_entry.id   e555e2b27d8acc2280d5d15fd527d3df
#
_cell.length_a   1.000
_cell.length_b   1.000
_cell.length_c   1.000
_cell.angle_alpha   90.00
_cell.angle_beta   90.00
_cell.angle_gamma   90.00
#
_symmetry.space_group_name_H-M   'P 1'
#
loop_
_entity.id
_entity.type
_entity.pdbx_description
1 polymer ?
#
loop_
_entity_poly.entity_id
_entity_poly.type
_entity_poly.pdbx_seq_one_letter_code
_entity_poly.pdbx_strand_id
1 'polypeptide(L)'
;GERNMVKENMSKVQKLTVSAMVMALYVVVLYFTQSFSFGAYQIRIATALYALAYLFPFLVLPLGFANFIANFLFGGLGLLDWFGGCFVGIIVTAIIVLIRRKGWSRWLMILPIILVPGLGVPSYLSYLLHVPYSVLATSLCIGQSVPAVCGVVLVNVLQRALYPKATKA
;
A
#
# COMPACT_ATOMS: atom_id res chain seq x y z
N GLY A 1 9.89 -24.73 1.15
CA GLY A 1 11.30 -24.41 1.33
C GLY A 1 11.70 -23.04 0.82
N GLU A 2 11.52 -22.75 -0.45
CA GLU A 2 11.98 -21.48 -1.04
C GLU A 2 11.20 -20.26 -0.58
N ARG A 3 9.95 -20.43 -0.20
CA ARG A 3 9.11 -19.34 0.33
C ARG A 3 9.59 -18.79 1.67
N ASN A 4 10.39 -19.56 2.39
CA ASN A 4 10.92 -19.15 3.70
C ASN A 4 12.28 -18.46 3.59
N MET A 5 13.02 -18.62 2.49
CA MET A 5 14.37 -18.07 2.36
C MET A 5 14.42 -16.54 2.41
N VAL A 6 13.39 -15.87 1.92
CA VAL A 6 13.29 -14.40 1.99
C VAL A 6 13.14 -13.90 3.42
N LYS A 7 12.49 -14.69 4.29
CA LYS A 7 12.23 -14.32 5.69
C LYS A 7 13.43 -14.51 6.60
N GLU A 8 14.24 -15.53 6.35
CA GLU A 8 15.22 -16.02 7.32
C GLU A 8 16.58 -15.32 7.21
N ASN A 9 16.85 -14.66 6.06
CA ASN A 9 18.19 -14.14 5.77
C ASN A 9 18.38 -12.63 6.02
N MET A 10 17.34 -11.91 6.46
CA MET A 10 17.47 -10.48 6.72
C MET A 10 17.72 -10.18 8.19
N SER A 11 18.81 -9.45 8.47
CA SER A 11 19.11 -8.95 9.81
C SER A 11 18.13 -7.84 10.22
N LYS A 12 18.08 -7.54 11.53
CA LYS A 12 17.28 -6.40 12.04
C LYS A 12 17.67 -5.08 11.39
N VAL A 13 18.97 -4.87 11.17
CA VAL A 13 19.48 -3.65 10.52
C VAL A 13 19.03 -3.57 9.07
N GLN A 14 19.07 -4.67 8.33
CA GLN A 14 18.60 -4.72 6.95
C GLN A 14 17.09 -4.43 6.87
N LYS A 15 16.29 -5.01 7.76
CA LYS A 15 14.86 -4.74 7.83
C LYS A 15 14.57 -3.26 8.13
N LEU A 16 15.30 -2.67 9.06
CA LEU A 16 15.17 -1.26 9.40
C LEU A 16 15.53 -0.37 8.21
N THR A 17 16.61 -0.68 7.51
CA THR A 17 17.07 0.05 6.33
C THR A 17 16.02 -0.01 5.21
N VAL A 18 15.54 -1.19 4.88
CA VAL A 18 14.50 -1.38 3.86
C VAL A 18 13.21 -0.64 4.25
N SER A 19 12.81 -0.73 5.51
CA SER A 19 11.64 0.01 6.02
C SER A 19 11.78 1.50 5.84
N ALA A 20 12.92 2.08 6.23
CA ALA A 20 13.18 3.51 6.08
C ALA A 20 13.20 3.94 4.60
N MET A 21 13.80 3.15 3.73
CA MET A 21 13.85 3.43 2.30
C MET A 21 12.44 3.39 1.66
N VAL A 22 11.64 2.40 2.01
CA VAL A 22 10.28 2.26 1.46
C VAL A 22 9.37 3.37 1.98
N MET A 23 9.47 3.72 3.27
CA MET A 23 8.73 4.84 3.85
C MET A 23 9.09 6.16 3.16
N ALA A 24 10.38 6.41 2.97
CA ALA A 24 10.86 7.61 2.27
C ALA A 24 10.36 7.63 0.82
N LEU A 25 10.43 6.51 0.13
CA LEU A 25 9.93 6.38 -1.24
C LEU A 25 8.43 6.66 -1.33
N TYR A 26 7.64 6.14 -0.38
CA TYR A 26 6.20 6.40 -0.30
C TYR A 26 5.93 7.91 -0.18
N VAL A 27 6.59 8.58 0.74
CA VAL A 27 6.43 10.02 0.98
C VAL A 27 6.85 10.82 -0.25
N VAL A 28 7.99 10.47 -0.87
CA VAL A 28 8.50 11.15 -2.07
C VAL A 28 7.55 10.96 -3.26
N VAL A 29 7.08 9.75 -3.51
CA VAL A 29 6.11 9.48 -4.59
C VAL A 29 4.84 10.30 -4.37
N LEU A 30 4.35 10.35 -3.14
CA LEU A 30 3.15 11.11 -2.83
C LEU A 30 3.37 12.61 -2.99
N TYR A 31 4.55 13.11 -2.62
CA TYR A 31 4.92 14.52 -2.84
C TYR A 31 4.85 14.91 -4.32
N PHE A 32 5.44 14.10 -5.20
CA PHE A 32 5.44 14.39 -6.64
C PHE A 32 4.09 14.16 -7.32
N THR A 33 3.21 13.36 -6.71
CA THR A 33 1.88 13.06 -7.25
C THR A 33 0.75 13.67 -6.44
N GLN A 34 1.03 14.61 -5.54
CA GLN A 34 0.04 15.16 -4.62
C GLN A 34 -1.12 15.88 -5.32
N SER A 35 -0.92 16.41 -6.53
CA SER A 35 -1.96 17.11 -7.28
C SER A 35 -3.19 16.25 -7.59
N PHE A 36 -3.04 14.92 -7.69
CA PHE A 36 -4.13 13.99 -7.98
C PHE A 36 -4.24 12.85 -6.96
N SER A 37 -3.47 12.90 -5.86
CA SER A 37 -3.45 11.83 -4.84
C SER A 37 -4.37 12.10 -3.65
N PHE A 38 -5.04 13.23 -3.61
CA PHE A 38 -5.92 13.66 -2.52
C PHE A 38 -7.26 14.16 -3.05
N GLY A 39 -8.26 14.24 -2.16
CA GLY A 39 -9.57 14.75 -2.49
C GLY A 39 -10.58 13.67 -2.86
N ALA A 40 -11.69 14.11 -3.44
CA ALA A 40 -12.80 13.21 -3.81
C ALA A 40 -12.48 12.34 -5.03
N TYR A 41 -11.70 12.86 -5.96
CA TYR A 41 -11.28 12.18 -7.19
C TYR A 41 -9.78 12.02 -7.15
N GLN A 42 -9.31 10.89 -6.63
CA GLN A 42 -7.88 10.67 -6.42
C GLN A 42 -7.40 9.38 -7.08
N ILE A 43 -6.18 9.45 -7.62
CA ILE A 43 -5.37 8.30 -8.00
C ILE A 43 -4.12 8.34 -7.13
N ARG A 44 -4.04 7.45 -6.13
CA ARG A 44 -2.96 7.46 -5.17
C ARG A 44 -1.90 6.42 -5.55
N ILE A 45 -0.99 6.80 -6.43
CA ILE A 45 0.03 5.89 -6.99
C ILE A 45 0.92 5.30 -5.90
N ALA A 46 1.21 6.05 -4.84
CA ALA A 46 2.01 5.56 -3.71
C ALA A 46 1.43 4.27 -3.08
N THR A 47 0.12 4.04 -3.18
CA THR A 47 -0.54 2.82 -2.71
C THR A 47 0.00 1.55 -3.37
N ALA A 48 0.59 1.64 -4.56
CA ALA A 48 1.28 0.53 -5.21
C ALA A 48 2.38 -0.07 -4.33
N LEU A 49 3.02 0.74 -3.49
CA LEU A 49 4.08 0.30 -2.58
C LEU A 49 3.59 -0.65 -1.49
N TYR A 50 2.29 -0.68 -1.19
CA TYR A 50 1.72 -1.66 -0.26
C TYR A 50 1.94 -3.10 -0.73
N ALA A 51 2.02 -3.33 -2.03
CA ALA A 51 2.31 -4.64 -2.60
C ALA A 51 3.68 -5.18 -2.16
N LEU A 52 4.62 -4.31 -1.78
CA LEU A 52 5.94 -4.72 -1.29
C LEU A 52 5.86 -5.55 0.01
N ALA A 53 4.77 -5.45 0.78
CA ALA A 53 4.54 -6.30 1.94
C ALA A 53 4.46 -7.79 1.57
N TYR A 54 4.15 -8.11 0.32
CA TYR A 54 4.19 -9.48 -0.18
C TYR A 54 5.60 -10.07 -0.13
N LEU A 55 6.60 -9.27 -0.51
CA LEU A 55 8.02 -9.68 -0.47
C LEU A 55 8.64 -9.48 0.93
N PHE A 56 8.22 -8.42 1.61
CA PHE A 56 8.79 -7.98 2.89
C PHE A 56 7.68 -7.79 3.91
N PRO A 57 7.26 -8.89 4.61
CA PRO A 57 6.14 -8.83 5.56
C PRO A 57 6.32 -7.85 6.70
N PHE A 58 7.55 -7.50 7.05
CA PHE A 58 7.83 -6.52 8.10
C PHE A 58 7.44 -5.08 7.72
N LEU A 59 7.05 -4.83 6.45
CA LEU A 59 6.65 -3.51 5.99
C LEU A 59 5.21 -3.11 6.39
N VAL A 60 4.45 -3.98 7.04
CA VAL A 60 3.06 -3.69 7.43
C VAL A 60 2.97 -2.40 8.26
N LEU A 61 3.67 -2.33 9.37
CA LEU A 61 3.69 -1.12 10.20
C LEU A 61 4.39 0.06 9.53
N PRO A 62 5.57 -0.10 8.92
CA PRO A 62 6.23 0.99 8.22
C PRO A 62 5.38 1.63 7.12
N LEU A 63 4.65 0.85 6.32
CA LEU A 63 3.80 1.40 5.27
C LEU A 63 2.56 2.11 5.83
N GLY A 64 1.97 1.61 6.92
CA GLY A 64 0.93 2.34 7.63
C GLY A 64 1.44 3.67 8.17
N PHE A 65 2.63 3.68 8.75
CA PHE A 65 3.28 4.89 9.25
C PHE A 65 3.62 5.88 8.14
N ALA A 66 4.06 5.38 6.99
CA ALA A 66 4.34 6.22 5.82
C ALA A 66 3.08 6.93 5.33
N ASN A 67 1.94 6.24 5.33
CA ASN A 67 0.65 6.84 5.01
C ASN A 67 0.29 7.94 6.00
N PHE A 68 0.49 7.71 7.31
CA PHE A 68 0.28 8.71 8.35
C PHE A 68 1.11 9.96 8.09
N ILE A 69 2.41 9.80 7.88
CA ILE A 69 3.35 10.90 7.65
C ILE A 69 2.94 11.69 6.39
N ALA A 70 2.62 11.01 5.32
CA ALA A 70 2.24 11.64 4.06
C ALA A 70 0.94 12.45 4.19
N ASN A 71 -0.06 11.91 4.87
CA ASN A 71 -1.31 12.64 5.11
C ASN A 71 -1.11 13.82 6.07
N PHE A 72 -0.24 13.68 7.06
CA PHE A 72 0.14 14.78 7.95
C PHE A 72 0.82 15.92 7.18
N LEU A 73 1.77 15.59 6.30
CA LEU A 73 2.55 16.60 5.59
C LEU A 73 1.77 17.26 4.45
N PHE A 74 0.97 16.51 3.71
CA PHE A 74 0.41 16.96 2.44
C PHE A 74 -1.13 16.96 2.38
N GLY A 75 -1.79 16.14 3.21
CA GLY A 75 -3.25 15.93 3.12
C GLY A 75 -4.10 17.10 3.61
N GLY A 76 -3.72 17.73 4.70
CA GLY A 76 -4.39 18.92 5.22
C GLY A 76 -5.78 18.70 5.84
N LEU A 77 -6.24 17.46 6.04
CA LEU A 77 -7.59 17.14 6.52
C LEU A 77 -7.66 16.78 8.02
N GLY A 78 -6.53 16.76 8.71
CA GLY A 78 -6.48 16.61 10.17
C GLY A 78 -6.35 15.17 10.66
N LEU A 79 -6.57 14.99 11.98
CA LEU A 79 -6.29 13.75 12.72
C LEU A 79 -7.04 12.53 12.15
N LEU A 80 -8.29 12.70 11.77
CA LEU A 80 -9.11 11.59 11.26
C LEU A 80 -8.54 11.01 9.97
N ASP A 81 -8.05 11.88 9.09
CA ASP A 81 -7.38 11.47 7.85
C ASP A 81 -6.03 10.80 8.11
N TRP A 82 -5.24 11.34 9.04
CA TRP A 82 -3.93 10.78 9.39
C TRP A 82 -4.04 9.36 9.94
N PHE A 83 -4.87 9.18 10.96
CA PHE A 83 -5.08 7.86 11.57
C PHE A 83 -5.87 6.92 10.68
N GLY A 84 -6.89 7.42 9.98
CA GLY A 84 -7.68 6.62 9.04
C GLY A 84 -6.82 6.04 7.93
N GLY A 85 -5.96 6.86 7.33
CA GLY A 85 -5.00 6.40 6.30
C GLY A 85 -4.01 5.40 6.85
N CYS A 86 -3.51 5.60 8.06
CA CYS A 86 -2.61 4.67 8.74
C CYS A 86 -3.27 3.29 8.92
N PHE A 87 -4.48 3.24 9.45
CA PHE A 87 -5.22 2.00 9.65
C PHE A 87 -5.52 1.29 8.33
N VAL A 88 -5.94 2.03 7.32
CA VAL A 88 -6.17 1.49 5.98
C VAL A 88 -4.89 0.85 5.44
N GLY A 89 -3.76 1.53 5.54
CA GLY A 89 -2.47 1.00 5.10
C GLY A 89 -2.07 -0.27 5.84
N ILE A 90 -2.27 -0.33 7.16
CA ILE A 90 -1.99 -1.53 7.96
C ILE A 90 -2.89 -2.69 7.53
N ILE A 91 -4.17 -2.45 7.35
CA ILE A 91 -5.13 -3.49 6.96
C ILE A 91 -4.80 -4.06 5.57
N VAL A 92 -4.54 -3.20 4.59
CA VAL A 92 -4.18 -3.63 3.22
C VAL A 92 -2.93 -4.49 3.25
N THR A 93 -1.87 -4.01 3.89
CA THR A 93 -0.59 -4.72 3.92
C THR A 93 -0.67 -6.02 4.73
N ALA A 94 -1.45 -6.04 5.82
CA ALA A 94 -1.69 -7.25 6.60
C ALA A 94 -2.41 -8.32 5.76
N ILE A 95 -3.41 -7.94 4.97
CA ILE A 95 -4.11 -8.85 4.06
C ILE A 95 -3.16 -9.38 2.98
N ILE A 96 -2.28 -8.53 2.45
CA ILE A 96 -1.27 -8.94 1.46
C ILE A 96 -0.32 -9.97 2.05
N VAL A 97 0.12 -9.79 3.28
CA VAL A 97 0.95 -10.78 3.99
C VAL A 97 0.18 -12.10 4.16
N LEU A 98 -1.10 -12.03 4.50
CA LEU A 98 -1.96 -13.22 4.62
C LEU A 98 -2.07 -13.96 3.28
N ILE A 99 -2.28 -13.26 2.17
CA ILE A 99 -2.32 -13.83 0.82
C ILE A 99 -1.05 -14.62 0.53
N ARG A 100 0.11 -14.06 0.87
CA ARG A 100 1.38 -14.74 0.70
C ARG A 100 1.50 -15.99 1.58
N ARG A 101 1.14 -15.88 2.86
CA ARG A 101 1.23 -17.01 3.81
C ARG A 101 0.33 -18.17 3.41
N LYS A 102 -0.83 -17.89 2.83
CA LYS A 102 -1.76 -18.90 2.33
C LYS A 102 -1.34 -19.49 0.97
N GLY A 103 -0.33 -18.91 0.32
CA GLY A 103 0.12 -19.34 -0.99
C GLY A 103 -0.85 -19.03 -2.13
N TRP A 104 -1.74 -18.06 -1.94
CA TRP A 104 -2.69 -17.62 -2.95
C TRP A 104 -1.99 -16.82 -4.05
N SER A 105 -2.67 -16.63 -5.19
CA SER A 105 -2.12 -15.87 -6.31
C SER A 105 -1.76 -14.44 -5.93
N ARG A 106 -0.65 -13.94 -6.45
CA ARG A 106 -0.23 -12.54 -6.28
C ARG A 106 -1.25 -11.56 -6.82
N TRP A 107 -1.95 -11.90 -7.89
CA TRP A 107 -3.00 -11.06 -8.46
C TRP A 107 -4.17 -10.83 -7.51
N LEU A 108 -4.33 -11.68 -6.49
CA LEU A 108 -5.33 -11.48 -5.45
C LEU A 108 -5.07 -10.23 -4.61
N MET A 109 -3.84 -9.68 -4.61
CA MET A 109 -3.51 -8.40 -3.95
C MET A 109 -4.32 -7.22 -4.50
N ILE A 110 -4.79 -7.29 -5.72
CA ILE A 110 -5.62 -6.26 -6.33
C ILE A 110 -6.86 -5.99 -5.48
N LEU A 111 -7.48 -7.03 -4.93
CA LEU A 111 -8.71 -6.91 -4.13
C LEU A 111 -8.51 -6.04 -2.89
N PRO A 112 -7.58 -6.31 -1.96
CA PRO A 112 -7.40 -5.44 -0.79
C PRO A 112 -6.90 -4.05 -1.17
N ILE A 113 -6.06 -3.89 -2.17
CA ILE A 113 -5.55 -2.58 -2.59
C ILE A 113 -6.67 -1.69 -3.13
N ILE A 114 -7.65 -2.26 -3.83
CA ILE A 114 -8.81 -1.51 -4.33
C ILE A 114 -9.87 -1.35 -3.25
N LEU A 115 -10.30 -2.45 -2.63
CA LEU A 115 -11.51 -2.49 -1.80
C LEU A 115 -11.30 -1.86 -0.43
N VAL A 116 -10.17 -2.07 0.23
CA VAL A 116 -9.96 -1.55 1.58
C VAL A 116 -9.87 -0.02 1.56
N PRO A 117 -9.01 0.62 0.76
CA PRO A 117 -9.05 2.08 0.63
C PRO A 117 -10.35 2.57 -0.01
N GLY A 118 -10.84 1.88 -1.05
CA GLY A 118 -12.02 2.29 -1.80
C GLY A 118 -13.31 2.29 -1.00
N LEU A 119 -13.44 1.42 -0.02
CA LEU A 119 -14.60 1.33 0.87
C LEU A 119 -14.33 1.93 2.24
N GLY A 120 -13.09 1.87 2.74
CA GLY A 120 -12.71 2.35 4.06
C GLY A 120 -12.49 3.85 4.14
N VAL A 121 -11.73 4.41 3.22
CA VAL A 121 -11.44 5.86 3.20
C VAL A 121 -12.71 6.70 3.05
N PRO A 122 -13.69 6.35 2.20
CA PRO A 122 -14.92 7.12 2.11
C PRO A 122 -15.73 7.21 3.40
N SER A 123 -15.57 6.27 4.34
CA SER A 123 -16.30 6.28 5.60
C SER A 123 -16.02 7.52 6.43
N TYR A 124 -14.80 8.04 6.44
CA TYR A 124 -14.44 9.29 7.10
C TYR A 124 -14.30 10.46 6.12
N LEU A 125 -13.91 10.20 4.88
CA LEU A 125 -13.72 11.25 3.88
C LEU A 125 -15.07 11.89 3.49
N SER A 126 -16.14 11.12 3.46
CA SER A 126 -17.51 11.61 3.25
C SER A 126 -17.89 12.66 4.29
N TYR A 127 -17.55 12.40 5.55
CA TYR A 127 -17.77 13.35 6.65
C TYR A 127 -16.91 14.61 6.49
N LEU A 128 -15.62 14.45 6.16
CA LEU A 128 -14.67 15.56 6.07
C LEU A 128 -14.92 16.47 4.86
N LEU A 129 -15.28 15.91 3.72
CA LEU A 129 -15.46 16.65 2.46
C LEU A 129 -16.92 16.98 2.14
N HIS A 130 -17.88 16.48 2.92
CA HIS A 130 -19.32 16.64 2.67
C HIS A 130 -19.73 16.14 1.27
N VAL A 131 -19.15 15.02 0.84
CA VAL A 131 -19.47 14.34 -0.44
C VAL A 131 -20.15 13.01 -0.11
N PRO A 132 -21.18 12.57 -0.86
CA PRO A 132 -21.84 11.30 -0.61
C PRO A 132 -20.87 10.11 -0.63
N TYR A 133 -21.05 9.16 0.28
CA TYR A 133 -20.21 7.97 0.40
C TYR A 133 -20.15 7.18 -0.91
N SER A 134 -21.28 6.97 -1.58
CA SER A 134 -21.33 6.21 -2.83
C SER A 134 -20.50 6.82 -3.94
N VAL A 135 -20.47 8.14 -4.04
CA VAL A 135 -19.64 8.87 -5.02
C VAL A 135 -18.15 8.66 -4.71
N LEU A 136 -17.76 8.81 -3.46
CA LEU A 136 -16.38 8.62 -3.02
C LEU A 136 -15.94 7.17 -3.19
N ALA A 137 -16.75 6.20 -2.79
CA ALA A 137 -16.43 4.78 -2.90
C ALA A 137 -16.21 4.38 -4.36
N THR A 138 -17.08 4.80 -5.26
CA THR A 138 -16.93 4.56 -6.70
C THR A 138 -15.67 5.19 -7.25
N SER A 139 -15.44 6.46 -6.95
CA SER A 139 -14.26 7.20 -7.40
C SER A 139 -12.96 6.57 -6.91
N LEU A 140 -12.89 6.25 -5.62
CA LEU A 140 -11.69 5.69 -5.01
C LEU A 140 -11.41 4.26 -5.49
N CYS A 141 -12.44 3.44 -5.66
CA CYS A 141 -12.25 2.10 -6.22
C CYS A 141 -11.69 2.17 -7.65
N ILE A 142 -12.19 3.06 -8.47
CA ILE A 142 -11.66 3.28 -9.83
C ILE A 142 -10.23 3.80 -9.75
N GLY A 143 -9.97 4.80 -8.93
CA GLY A 143 -8.63 5.39 -8.77
C GLY A 143 -7.59 4.42 -8.22
N GLN A 144 -7.98 3.51 -7.33
CA GLN A 144 -7.08 2.51 -6.76
C GLN A 144 -6.78 1.34 -7.70
N SER A 145 -7.53 1.18 -8.78
CA SER A 145 -7.25 0.14 -9.78
C SER A 145 -5.88 0.33 -10.43
N VAL A 146 -5.46 1.56 -10.66
CA VAL A 146 -4.14 1.89 -11.24
C VAL A 146 -2.99 1.44 -10.31
N PRO A 147 -2.90 1.89 -9.05
CA PRO A 147 -1.84 1.44 -8.15
C PRO A 147 -1.93 -0.06 -7.82
N ALA A 148 -3.11 -0.66 -7.84
CA ALA A 148 -3.26 -2.09 -7.62
C ALA A 148 -2.53 -2.92 -8.68
N VAL A 149 -2.76 -2.62 -9.95
CA VAL A 149 -2.07 -3.29 -11.07
C VAL A 149 -0.58 -2.97 -11.04
N CYS A 150 -0.21 -1.71 -10.85
CA CYS A 150 1.18 -1.29 -10.73
C CYS A 150 1.91 -2.03 -9.60
N GLY A 151 1.25 -2.22 -8.47
CA GLY A 151 1.82 -2.92 -7.32
C GLY A 151 2.11 -4.39 -7.62
N VAL A 152 1.20 -5.11 -8.27
CA VAL A 152 1.42 -6.51 -8.66
C VAL A 152 2.56 -6.62 -9.67
N VAL A 153 2.61 -5.74 -10.66
CA VAL A 153 3.69 -5.70 -11.63
C VAL A 153 5.03 -5.42 -10.95
N LEU A 154 5.06 -4.46 -10.03
CA LEU A 154 6.25 -4.12 -9.24
C LEU A 154 6.78 -5.34 -8.47
N VAL A 155 5.92 -6.07 -7.79
CA VAL A 155 6.29 -7.29 -7.05
C VAL A 155 6.81 -8.36 -7.99
N ASN A 156 6.18 -8.56 -9.15
CA ASN A 156 6.63 -9.53 -10.14
C ASN A 156 8.04 -9.19 -10.68
N VAL A 157 8.28 -7.93 -10.99
CA VAL A 157 9.59 -7.45 -11.46
C VAL A 157 10.67 -7.60 -10.39
N LEU A 158 10.39 -7.16 -9.17
CA LEU A 158 11.34 -7.25 -8.06
C LEU A 158 11.63 -8.69 -7.67
N GLN A 159 10.65 -9.57 -7.70
CA GLN A 159 10.88 -10.98 -7.40
C GLN A 159 11.81 -11.64 -8.43
N ARG A 160 11.65 -11.30 -9.70
CA ARG A 160 12.56 -11.77 -10.75
C ARG A 160 13.98 -11.23 -10.60
N ALA A 161 14.09 -9.95 -10.21
CA ALA A 161 15.40 -9.30 -10.04
C ALA A 161 16.14 -9.79 -8.79
N LEU A 162 15.43 -9.93 -7.66
CA LEU A 162 16.01 -10.30 -6.38
C LEU A 162 16.17 -11.83 -6.22
N TYR A 163 15.28 -12.60 -6.81
CA TYR A 163 15.23 -14.07 -6.66
C TYR A 163 15.06 -14.77 -8.01
N PRO A 164 16.08 -14.71 -8.90
CA PRO A 164 15.97 -15.27 -10.26
C PRO A 164 15.78 -16.78 -10.29
N LYS A 165 16.17 -17.50 -9.23
CA LYS A 165 15.99 -18.97 -9.14
C LYS A 165 14.55 -19.39 -8.84
N ALA A 166 13.75 -18.54 -8.24
CA ALA A 166 12.36 -18.81 -7.90
C ALA A 166 11.41 -18.73 -9.11
N THR A 167 11.88 -18.15 -10.22
CA THR A 167 11.10 -17.98 -11.45
C THR A 167 11.23 -19.17 -12.43
N LYS A 168 12.14 -20.11 -12.18
CA LYS A 168 12.37 -21.28 -13.05
C LYS A 168 11.68 -22.56 -12.56
N ALA A 169 10.96 -22.44 -11.46
CA ALA A 169 10.11 -23.53 -10.95
C ALA A 169 8.61 -23.28 -11.31
#